data_55d014201c96687c79313f012309a001
#
_entry.id   55d014201c96687c79313f012309a001
#
_cell.length_a   1.000
_cell.length_b   1.000
_cell.length_c   1.000
_cell.angle_alpha   90.00
_cell.angle_beta   90.00
_cell.angle_gamma   90.00
#
_symmetry.space_group_name_H-M   'P 1'
#
loop_
_entity.id
_entity.type
_entity.pdbx_description
1 polymer ?
#
loop_
_entity_poly.entity_id
_entity_poly.type
_entity_poly.pdbx_seq_one_letter_code
_entity_poly.pdbx_strand_id
1 'polypeptide(L)'
;ALAVFGALVALQSLLAWRWTLKPVAIFLLLAAAAGAHFMGAYRIVIDPTMLVNVLQTNPGEAADLFSLRMAATLVLGGLLPAWLVWRTPVQQARWPRQLGRNLLATVAGLALVVAAVVASFQPLSSTMRNHKQLRYLINPLNSVYALGMVATEPLRRNDRVLLPLATDARLGPSHAAGTRPPLLLL
;
A
#
# COMPACT_ATOMS: atom_id res chain seq x y z
N ALA A 1 7.91 7.09 13.68
CA ALA A 1 8.63 5.81 13.72
C ALA A 1 8.00 4.81 14.71
N LEU A 2 7.81 5.17 16.00
CA LEU A 2 7.29 4.25 17.04
C LEU A 2 5.89 3.70 16.72
N ALA A 3 4.96 4.52 16.24
CA ALA A 3 3.63 4.07 15.85
C ALA A 3 3.67 3.03 14.70
N VAL A 4 4.53 3.25 13.72
CA VAL A 4 4.72 2.30 12.60
C VAL A 4 5.32 0.99 13.10
N PHE A 5 6.32 1.07 13.96
CA PHE A 5 6.92 -0.11 14.58
C PHE A 5 5.89 -0.90 15.40
N GLY A 6 5.12 -0.23 16.26
CA GLY A 6 4.04 -0.88 17.03
C GLY A 6 3.00 -1.55 16.14
N ALA A 7 2.58 -0.89 15.05
CA ALA A 7 1.64 -1.45 14.10
C ALA A 7 2.20 -2.70 13.37
N LEU A 8 3.48 -2.67 12.98
CA LEU A 8 4.15 -3.83 12.38
C LEU A 8 4.28 -4.99 13.37
N VAL A 9 4.64 -4.70 14.63
CA VAL A 9 4.68 -5.71 15.69
C VAL A 9 3.31 -6.33 15.90
N ALA A 10 2.26 -5.52 16.00
CA ALA A 10 0.89 -6.00 16.17
C ALA A 10 0.45 -6.88 14.99
N LEU A 11 0.67 -6.42 13.75
CA LEU A 11 0.32 -7.14 12.53
C LEU A 11 1.06 -8.48 12.44
N GLN A 12 2.38 -8.45 12.62
CA GLN A 12 3.18 -9.68 12.54
C GLN A 12 2.86 -10.65 13.67
N SER A 13 2.61 -10.16 14.89
CA SER A 13 2.26 -11.00 16.02
C SER A 13 0.90 -11.67 15.84
N LEU A 14 -0.08 -10.96 15.30
CA LEU A 14 -1.40 -11.52 14.95
C LEU A 14 -1.27 -12.67 13.94
N LEU A 15 -0.36 -12.54 13.00
CA LEU A 15 -0.11 -13.51 11.92
C LEU A 15 1.06 -14.47 12.23
N ALA A 16 1.59 -14.46 13.49
CA ALA A 16 2.77 -15.23 13.87
C ALA A 16 2.43 -16.71 14.17
N TRP A 17 1.95 -17.41 13.17
CA TRP A 17 1.70 -18.84 13.20
C TRP A 17 2.72 -19.59 12.35
N ARG A 18 2.84 -20.90 12.58
CA ARG A 18 3.82 -21.78 11.92
C ARG A 18 3.88 -21.58 10.40
N TRP A 19 2.73 -21.40 9.77
CA TRP A 19 2.60 -21.36 8.32
C TRP A 19 2.59 -19.94 7.76
N THR A 20 2.22 -18.94 8.55
CA THR A 20 1.99 -17.57 8.09
C THR A 20 3.13 -16.60 8.42
N LEU A 21 3.89 -16.83 9.48
CA LEU A 21 4.93 -15.90 9.92
C LEU A 21 5.96 -15.61 8.82
N LYS A 22 6.53 -16.67 8.21
CA LYS A 22 7.56 -16.51 7.17
C LYS A 22 7.01 -15.85 5.90
N PRO A 23 5.92 -16.35 5.28
CA PRO A 23 5.37 -15.71 4.08
C PRO A 23 4.96 -14.27 4.31
N VAL A 24 4.34 -13.94 5.46
CA VAL A 24 3.97 -12.55 5.78
C VAL A 24 5.20 -11.68 5.96
N ALA A 25 6.22 -12.12 6.69
CA ALA A 25 7.45 -11.36 6.87
C ALA A 25 8.17 -11.13 5.53
N ILE A 26 8.28 -12.16 4.68
CA ILE A 26 8.87 -12.05 3.34
C ILE A 26 8.09 -11.06 2.48
N PHE A 27 6.76 -11.17 2.47
CA PHE A 27 5.91 -10.26 1.73
C PHE A 27 6.11 -8.80 2.18
N LEU A 28 6.14 -8.54 3.50
CA LEU A 28 6.35 -7.19 4.04
C LEU A 28 7.74 -6.64 3.69
N LEU A 29 8.78 -7.48 3.69
CA LEU A 29 10.14 -7.09 3.29
C LEU A 29 10.21 -6.72 1.80
N LEU A 30 9.60 -7.54 0.93
CA LEU A 30 9.56 -7.26 -0.50
C LEU A 30 8.73 -6.00 -0.80
N ALA A 31 7.57 -5.85 -0.16
CA ALA A 31 6.74 -4.67 -0.29
C ALA A 31 7.45 -3.41 0.22
N ALA A 32 8.20 -3.53 1.33
CA ALA A 32 9.01 -2.43 1.86
C ALA A 32 10.12 -2.02 0.91
N ALA A 33 10.84 -2.98 0.33
CA ALA A 33 11.93 -2.71 -0.62
C ALA A 33 11.40 -2.08 -1.92
N ALA A 34 10.32 -2.62 -2.48
CA ALA A 34 9.66 -2.06 -3.66
C ALA A 34 9.14 -0.64 -3.37
N GLY A 35 8.41 -0.48 -2.26
CA GLY A 35 7.92 0.83 -1.82
C GLY A 35 9.04 1.84 -1.63
N ALA A 36 10.13 1.48 -0.96
CA ALA A 36 11.27 2.35 -0.75
C ALA A 36 11.92 2.78 -2.09
N HIS A 37 12.03 1.85 -3.06
CA HIS A 37 12.56 2.18 -4.38
C HIS A 37 11.66 3.20 -5.10
N PHE A 38 10.38 2.87 -5.29
CA PHE A 38 9.46 3.70 -6.07
C PHE A 38 9.21 5.07 -5.41
N MET A 39 9.03 5.09 -4.09
CA MET A 39 8.88 6.34 -3.34
C MET A 39 10.15 7.20 -3.37
N GLY A 40 11.32 6.57 -3.31
CA GLY A 40 12.60 7.29 -3.33
C GLY A 40 13.05 7.75 -4.71
N ALA A 41 12.87 6.92 -5.75
CA ALA A 41 13.32 7.21 -7.11
C ALA A 41 12.34 8.12 -7.85
N TYR A 42 11.03 7.83 -7.75
CA TYR A 42 10.00 8.52 -8.53
C TYR A 42 9.19 9.52 -7.70
N ARG A 43 9.41 9.59 -6.39
CA ARG A 43 8.67 10.45 -5.44
C ARG A 43 7.16 10.26 -5.50
N ILE A 44 6.73 9.08 -5.88
CA ILE A 44 5.33 8.67 -5.91
C ILE A 44 4.91 8.08 -4.57
N VAL A 45 3.60 8.05 -4.34
CA VAL A 45 3.01 7.43 -3.14
C VAL A 45 2.29 6.16 -3.58
N ILE A 46 2.51 5.05 -2.86
CA ILE A 46 1.80 3.80 -3.14
C ILE A 46 0.43 3.86 -2.48
N ASP A 47 -0.53 4.37 -3.22
CA ASP A 47 -1.93 4.39 -2.85
C ASP A 47 -2.73 3.30 -3.63
N PRO A 48 -4.03 3.09 -3.36
CA PRO A 48 -4.83 2.13 -4.09
C PRO A 48 -4.88 2.38 -5.60
N THR A 49 -4.89 3.64 -6.04
CA THR A 49 -4.91 4.00 -7.46
C THR A 49 -3.61 3.59 -8.15
N MET A 50 -2.46 3.89 -7.50
CA MET A 50 -1.16 3.47 -8.00
C MET A 50 -1.04 1.94 -8.08
N LEU A 51 -1.60 1.22 -7.09
CA LEU A 51 -1.59 -0.24 -7.12
C LEU A 51 -2.42 -0.79 -8.28
N VAL A 52 -3.58 -0.22 -8.56
CA VAL A 52 -4.38 -0.58 -9.75
C VAL A 52 -3.58 -0.33 -11.02
N ASN A 53 -2.92 0.81 -11.15
CA ASN A 53 -2.07 1.11 -12.30
C ASN A 53 -0.95 0.07 -12.46
N VAL A 54 -0.27 -0.31 -11.37
CA VAL A 54 0.76 -1.37 -11.40
C VAL A 54 0.21 -2.69 -11.89
N LEU A 55 -1.00 -3.07 -11.45
CA LEU A 55 -1.66 -4.31 -11.89
C LEU A 55 -2.11 -4.28 -13.35
N GLN A 56 -2.34 -3.09 -13.89
CA GLN A 56 -2.76 -2.88 -15.28
C GLN A 56 -1.59 -2.58 -16.24
N THR A 57 -0.39 -2.34 -15.70
CA THR A 57 0.82 -2.07 -16.49
C THR A 57 1.19 -3.29 -17.32
N ASN A 58 1.45 -3.10 -18.60
CA ASN A 58 1.88 -4.18 -19.47
C ASN A 58 3.37 -4.56 -19.24
N PRO A 59 3.79 -5.79 -19.62
CA PRO A 59 5.17 -6.25 -19.38
C PRO A 59 6.25 -5.37 -20.05
N GLY A 60 5.95 -4.73 -21.18
CA GLY A 60 6.89 -3.84 -21.87
C GLY A 60 7.17 -2.59 -21.03
N GLU A 61 6.13 -1.91 -20.58
CA GLU A 61 6.26 -0.73 -19.70
C GLU A 61 6.93 -1.10 -18.37
N ALA A 62 6.64 -2.29 -17.83
CA ALA A 62 7.30 -2.76 -16.61
C ALA A 62 8.80 -2.97 -16.83
N ALA A 63 9.21 -3.47 -18.00
CA ALA A 63 10.62 -3.66 -18.35
C ALA A 63 11.38 -2.33 -18.45
N ASP A 64 10.76 -1.28 -18.96
CA ASP A 64 11.36 0.07 -19.08
C ASP A 64 11.65 0.72 -17.72
N LEU A 65 10.90 0.31 -16.68
CA LEU A 65 11.15 0.76 -15.30
C LEU A 65 12.31 0.01 -14.62
N PHE A 66 12.79 -1.07 -15.23
CA PHE A 66 13.81 -1.92 -14.63
C PHE A 66 15.19 -1.27 -14.75
N SER A 67 15.74 -0.84 -13.63
CA SER A 67 17.07 -0.23 -13.54
C SER A 67 17.98 -1.02 -12.59
N LEU A 68 19.30 -0.88 -12.78
CA LEU A 68 20.28 -1.50 -11.88
C LEU A 68 20.05 -1.05 -10.42
N ARG A 69 19.67 0.20 -10.22
CA ARG A 69 19.33 0.74 -8.90
C ARG A 69 18.10 0.04 -8.30
N MET A 70 17.09 -0.24 -9.12
CA MET A 70 15.91 -1.00 -8.70
C MET A 70 16.31 -2.42 -8.30
N ALA A 71 17.08 -3.11 -9.17
CA ALA A 71 17.56 -4.45 -8.89
C ALA A 71 18.37 -4.49 -7.57
N ALA A 72 19.33 -3.57 -7.38
CA ALA A 72 20.10 -3.49 -6.14
C ALA A 72 19.22 -3.27 -4.91
N THR A 73 18.24 -2.36 -4.98
CA THR A 73 17.32 -2.09 -3.86
C THR A 73 16.48 -3.31 -3.52
N LEU A 74 15.94 -3.99 -4.53
CA LEU A 74 15.12 -5.20 -4.33
C LEU A 74 15.96 -6.38 -3.80
N VAL A 75 17.17 -6.55 -4.30
CA VAL A 75 18.06 -7.63 -3.84
C VAL A 75 18.52 -7.36 -2.41
N LEU A 76 19.08 -6.20 -2.12
CA LEU A 76 19.67 -5.90 -0.81
C LEU A 76 18.61 -5.61 0.26
N GLY A 77 17.56 -4.90 -0.09
CA GLY A 77 16.49 -4.50 0.85
C GLY A 77 15.35 -5.51 0.97
N GLY A 78 15.15 -6.36 -0.05
CA GLY A 78 14.05 -7.32 -0.12
C GLY A 78 14.50 -8.77 -0.08
N LEU A 79 15.14 -9.25 -1.15
CA LEU A 79 15.45 -10.68 -1.35
C LEU A 79 16.46 -11.21 -0.33
N LEU A 80 17.51 -10.46 -0.02
CA LEU A 80 18.53 -10.88 0.94
C LEU A 80 17.94 -11.02 2.36
N PRO A 81 17.23 -10.02 2.92
CA PRO A 81 16.56 -10.18 4.20
C PRO A 81 15.48 -11.29 4.17
N ALA A 82 14.73 -11.42 3.08
CA ALA A 82 13.73 -12.47 2.91
C ALA A 82 14.37 -13.87 2.94
N TRP A 83 15.51 -14.03 2.29
CA TRP A 83 16.29 -15.28 2.33
C TRP A 83 16.80 -15.60 3.73
N LEU A 84 17.28 -14.60 4.48
CA LEU A 84 17.67 -14.78 5.88
C LEU A 84 16.48 -15.23 6.75
N VAL A 85 15.31 -14.60 6.59
CA VAL A 85 14.07 -15.02 7.27
C VAL A 85 13.69 -16.46 6.89
N TRP A 86 13.81 -16.81 5.61
CA TRP A 86 13.52 -18.16 5.15
C TRP A 86 14.43 -19.21 5.80
N ARG A 87 15.73 -18.93 5.90
CA ARG A 87 16.73 -19.82 6.51
C ARG A 87 16.63 -19.94 8.03
N THR A 88 16.10 -18.91 8.70
CA THR A 88 16.02 -18.91 10.17
C THR A 88 15.01 -19.94 10.65
N PRO A 89 15.42 -20.89 11.52
CA PRO A 89 14.48 -21.85 12.09
C PRO A 89 13.52 -21.12 13.06
N VAL A 90 12.22 -21.26 12.83
CA VAL A 90 11.20 -20.69 13.70
C VAL A 90 10.83 -21.72 14.77
N GLN A 91 11.25 -21.46 16.00
CA GLN A 91 10.83 -22.24 17.16
C GLN A 91 9.45 -21.78 17.61
N GLN A 92 8.50 -22.68 17.62
CA GLN A 92 7.15 -22.39 18.10
C GLN A 92 6.86 -23.10 19.39
N ALA A 93 6.20 -22.38 20.30
CA ALA A 93 5.68 -22.95 21.52
C ALA A 93 4.43 -23.81 21.23
N ARG A 94 4.02 -24.63 22.21
CA ARG A 94 2.73 -25.32 22.17
C ARG A 94 1.60 -24.32 21.94
N TRP A 95 0.59 -24.73 21.19
CA TRP A 95 -0.50 -23.88 20.71
C TRP A 95 -1.06 -22.86 21.73
N PRO A 96 -1.41 -23.22 22.98
CA PRO A 96 -1.96 -22.25 23.93
C PRO A 96 -0.94 -21.18 24.35
N ARG A 97 0.33 -21.56 24.50
CA ARG A 97 1.40 -20.61 24.83
C ARG A 97 1.71 -19.69 23.66
N GLN A 98 1.65 -20.19 22.43
CA GLN A 98 1.86 -19.39 21.23
C GLN A 98 0.74 -18.35 21.09
N LEU A 99 -0.52 -18.76 21.29
CA LEU A 99 -1.66 -17.85 21.28
C LEU A 99 -1.50 -16.73 22.32
N GLY A 100 -1.15 -17.10 23.56
CA GLY A 100 -0.94 -16.11 24.63
C GLY A 100 0.19 -15.11 24.29
N ARG A 101 1.30 -15.61 23.75
CA ARG A 101 2.43 -14.74 23.31
C ARG A 101 2.04 -13.83 22.16
N ASN A 102 1.33 -14.36 21.17
CA ASN A 102 0.88 -13.57 20.02
C ASN A 102 -0.10 -12.48 20.48
N LEU A 103 -1.07 -12.84 21.33
CA LEU A 103 -2.04 -11.89 21.85
C LEU A 103 -1.34 -10.79 22.69
N LEU A 104 -0.44 -11.18 23.59
CA LEU A 104 0.32 -10.21 24.40
C LEU A 104 1.13 -9.26 23.52
N ALA A 105 1.85 -9.78 22.53
CA ALA A 105 2.65 -8.96 21.63
C ALA A 105 1.78 -8.06 20.73
N THR A 106 0.61 -8.54 20.29
CA THR A 106 -0.37 -7.73 19.55
C THR A 106 -0.89 -6.59 20.41
N VAL A 107 -1.30 -6.88 21.64
CA VAL A 107 -1.79 -5.85 22.58
C VAL A 107 -0.68 -4.85 22.91
N ALA A 108 0.53 -5.31 23.17
CA ALA A 108 1.68 -4.43 23.41
C ALA A 108 2.00 -3.54 22.20
N GLY A 109 1.96 -4.09 20.97
CA GLY A 109 2.12 -3.33 19.74
C GLY A 109 1.04 -2.27 19.56
N LEU A 110 -0.23 -2.62 19.80
CA LEU A 110 -1.34 -1.66 19.73
C LEU A 110 -1.24 -0.60 20.83
N ALA A 111 -0.87 -0.97 22.05
CA ALA A 111 -0.64 -0.02 23.13
C ALA A 111 0.47 0.98 22.78
N LEU A 112 1.54 0.51 22.14
CA LEU A 112 2.62 1.39 21.65
C LEU A 112 2.11 2.34 20.55
N VAL A 113 1.25 1.88 19.64
CA VAL A 113 0.62 2.76 18.63
C VAL A 113 -0.19 3.86 19.32
N VAL A 114 -1.08 3.46 20.25
CA VAL A 114 -1.93 4.42 20.97
C VAL A 114 -1.07 5.42 21.75
N ALA A 115 -0.08 4.94 22.51
CA ALA A 115 0.82 5.81 23.27
C ALA A 115 1.57 6.80 22.37
N ALA A 116 2.11 6.32 21.23
CA ALA A 116 2.81 7.17 20.27
C ALA A 116 1.89 8.22 19.63
N VAL A 117 0.65 7.84 19.28
CA VAL A 117 -0.34 8.76 18.70
C VAL A 117 -0.76 9.80 19.75
N VAL A 118 -1.07 9.40 20.97
CA VAL A 118 -1.46 10.31 22.05
C VAL A 118 -0.32 11.29 22.39
N ALA A 119 0.90 10.79 22.52
CA ALA A 119 2.08 11.64 22.80
C ALA A 119 2.40 12.63 21.67
N SER A 120 1.99 12.31 20.43
CA SER A 120 2.25 13.15 19.26
C SER A 120 0.97 13.76 18.68
N PHE A 121 -0.12 13.80 19.45
CA PHE A 121 -1.44 14.13 18.91
C PHE A 121 -1.51 15.51 18.25
N GLN A 122 -1.00 16.53 18.91
CA GLN A 122 -1.04 17.91 18.39
C GLN A 122 -0.26 18.07 17.08
N PRO A 123 1.06 17.72 17.01
CA PRO A 123 1.81 17.85 15.78
C PRO A 123 1.29 16.89 14.69
N LEU A 124 0.81 15.69 15.06
CA LEU A 124 0.29 14.72 14.12
C LEU A 124 -1.01 15.20 13.49
N SER A 125 -1.96 15.71 14.28
CA SER A 125 -3.25 16.17 13.79
C SER A 125 -3.13 17.39 12.88
N SER A 126 -2.28 18.35 13.24
CA SER A 126 -1.97 19.52 12.41
C SER A 126 -1.32 19.11 11.09
N THR A 127 -0.31 18.23 11.15
CA THR A 127 0.39 17.75 9.96
C THR A 127 -0.53 16.95 9.04
N MET A 128 -1.34 16.04 9.58
CA MET A 128 -2.26 15.22 8.79
C MET A 128 -3.41 16.02 8.18
N ARG A 129 -3.82 17.12 8.80
CA ARG A 129 -4.83 18.03 8.26
C ARG A 129 -4.28 18.76 7.03
N ASN A 130 -3.05 19.24 7.10
CA ASN A 130 -2.42 20.03 6.05
C ASN A 130 -1.83 19.15 4.93
N HIS A 131 -1.38 17.94 5.27
CA HIS A 131 -0.68 17.03 4.37
C HIS A 131 -1.27 15.62 4.40
N LYS A 132 -2.47 15.46 3.85
CA LYS A 132 -3.20 14.17 3.81
C LYS A 132 -2.40 13.04 3.14
N GLN A 133 -1.45 13.39 2.29
CA GLN A 133 -0.60 12.43 1.55
C GLN A 133 0.39 11.70 2.45
N LEU A 134 0.75 12.26 3.62
CA LEU A 134 1.74 11.66 4.53
C LEU A 134 1.32 10.29 5.07
N ARG A 135 0.02 10.01 5.14
CA ARG A 135 -0.50 8.70 5.55
C ARG A 135 -0.05 7.57 4.61
N TYR A 136 0.19 7.87 3.34
CA TYR A 136 0.62 6.88 2.35
C TYR A 136 2.14 6.68 2.33
N LEU A 137 2.90 7.47 3.09
CA LEU A 137 4.35 7.30 3.23
C LEU A 137 4.74 6.25 4.26
N ILE A 138 3.78 5.63 4.93
CA ILE A 138 3.99 4.63 5.99
C ILE A 138 4.28 3.26 5.34
N ASN A 139 5.44 3.13 4.72
CA ASN A 139 5.89 1.88 4.11
C ASN A 139 6.34 0.86 5.21
N PRO A 140 5.95 -0.44 5.15
CA PRO A 140 5.14 -1.12 4.13
C PRO A 140 3.62 -1.15 4.40
N LEU A 141 3.12 -0.52 5.47
CA LEU A 141 1.71 -0.59 5.87
C LEU A 141 0.77 0.04 4.83
N ASN A 142 1.23 1.07 4.11
CA ASN A 142 0.49 1.66 3.01
C ASN A 142 0.23 0.64 1.88
N SER A 143 1.21 -0.20 1.57
CA SER A 143 1.08 -1.26 0.55
C SER A 143 0.06 -2.32 0.99
N VAL A 144 0.07 -2.69 2.28
CA VAL A 144 -0.94 -3.61 2.86
C VAL A 144 -2.33 -2.98 2.79
N TYR A 145 -2.45 -1.70 3.14
CA TYR A 145 -3.71 -0.97 3.06
C TYR A 145 -4.21 -0.87 1.60
N ALA A 146 -3.34 -0.51 0.66
CA ALA A 146 -3.68 -0.40 -0.75
C ALA A 146 -4.16 -1.75 -1.32
N LEU A 147 -3.46 -2.85 -1.00
CA LEU A 147 -3.88 -4.20 -1.37
C LEU A 147 -5.27 -4.54 -0.80
N GLY A 148 -5.50 -4.26 0.47
CA GLY A 148 -6.81 -4.49 1.10
C GLY A 148 -7.92 -3.71 0.42
N MET A 149 -7.68 -2.45 0.06
CA MET A 149 -8.65 -1.61 -0.65
C MET A 149 -8.95 -2.14 -2.05
N VAL A 150 -7.92 -2.50 -2.82
CA VAL A 150 -8.10 -3.05 -4.18
C VAL A 150 -8.80 -4.41 -4.13
N ALA A 151 -8.42 -5.29 -3.19
CA ALA A 151 -9.06 -6.59 -3.03
C ALA A 151 -10.54 -6.51 -2.63
N THR A 152 -10.93 -5.46 -1.91
CA THR A 152 -12.32 -5.25 -1.47
C THR A 152 -13.13 -4.37 -2.42
N GLU A 153 -12.52 -3.78 -3.44
CA GLU A 153 -13.20 -2.92 -4.41
C GLU A 153 -14.38 -3.61 -5.14
N PRO A 154 -14.27 -4.85 -5.61
CA PRO A 154 -15.39 -5.56 -6.22
C PRO A 154 -16.61 -5.70 -5.29
N LEU A 155 -16.38 -5.84 -3.98
CA LEU A 155 -17.43 -5.94 -2.97
C LEU A 155 -18.07 -4.58 -2.64
N ARG A 156 -17.36 -3.48 -2.94
CA ARG A 156 -17.78 -2.09 -2.70
C ARG A 156 -18.37 -1.43 -3.94
N ARG A 157 -18.25 -2.07 -5.08
CA ARG A 157 -18.80 -1.57 -6.33
C ARG A 157 -20.32 -1.64 -6.23
N ASN A 158 -20.91 -0.59 -5.68
CA ASN A 158 -22.31 -0.30 -5.94
C ASN A 158 -22.42 -0.11 -7.45
N ASP A 159 -23.35 -0.82 -8.09
CA ASP A 159 -23.76 -0.56 -9.47
C ASP A 159 -24.31 0.85 -9.54
N ARG A 160 -23.42 1.84 -9.56
CA ARG A 160 -23.79 3.21 -9.87
C ARG A 160 -24.18 3.19 -11.34
N VAL A 161 -25.47 3.11 -11.58
CA VAL A 161 -26.04 3.38 -12.89
C VAL A 161 -25.48 4.75 -13.29
N LEU A 162 -24.58 4.74 -14.26
CA LEU A 162 -24.07 5.99 -14.83
C LEU A 162 -25.25 6.65 -15.52
N LEU A 163 -25.81 7.67 -14.88
CA LEU A 163 -26.81 8.50 -15.52
C LEU A 163 -26.12 9.25 -16.66
N PRO A 164 -26.59 9.08 -17.91
CA PRO A 164 -26.00 9.81 -19.03
C PRO A 164 -26.18 11.30 -18.78
N LEU A 165 -25.07 12.03 -18.73
CA LEU A 165 -25.06 13.49 -18.60
C LEU A 165 -25.34 14.11 -19.96
N ALA A 166 -26.07 15.22 -19.94
CA ALA A 166 -26.35 16.05 -21.14
C ALA A 166 -27.08 15.31 -22.28
N THR A 167 -28.08 14.49 -21.92
CA THR A 167 -28.99 13.85 -22.91
C THR A 167 -29.77 14.83 -23.77
N ASP A 168 -29.83 16.09 -23.35
CA ASP A 168 -30.45 17.22 -24.02
C ASP A 168 -29.45 18.11 -24.79
N ALA A 169 -28.17 17.75 -24.79
CA ALA A 169 -27.13 18.51 -25.50
C ALA A 169 -27.43 18.51 -27.01
N ARG A 170 -27.60 19.70 -27.56
CA ARG A 170 -27.80 19.92 -29.01
C ARG A 170 -26.67 20.79 -29.53
N LEU A 171 -26.22 20.49 -30.76
CA LEU A 171 -25.27 21.33 -31.44
C LEU A 171 -25.91 22.72 -31.70
N GLY A 172 -25.22 23.75 -31.28
CA GLY A 172 -25.67 25.13 -31.55
C GLY A 172 -25.72 25.46 -33.03
N PRO A 173 -26.47 26.49 -33.44
CA PRO A 173 -26.66 26.85 -34.83
C PRO A 173 -25.36 27.15 -35.59
N SER A 174 -24.30 27.58 -34.90
CA SER A 174 -22.94 27.77 -35.45
C SER A 174 -22.27 26.46 -35.92
N HIS A 175 -22.69 25.30 -35.41
CA HIS A 175 -22.19 24.00 -35.80
C HIS A 175 -22.97 23.37 -36.95
N ALA A 176 -24.18 23.85 -37.20
CA ALA A 176 -25.01 23.42 -38.34
C ALA A 176 -24.47 23.92 -39.70
N ALA A 177 -23.58 24.89 -39.70
CA ALA A 177 -23.04 25.53 -40.92
C ALA A 177 -21.81 24.83 -41.53
N GLY A 178 -21.56 23.57 -41.22
CA GLY A 178 -20.56 22.74 -41.95
C GLY A 178 -19.10 22.92 -41.58
N THR A 179 -18.75 23.88 -40.75
CA THR A 179 -17.37 24.08 -40.28
C THR A 179 -17.18 23.31 -38.97
N ARG A 180 -16.75 22.06 -39.07
CA ARG A 180 -16.39 21.28 -37.87
C ARG A 180 -15.08 21.82 -37.30
N PRO A 181 -15.05 22.38 -36.08
CA PRO A 181 -13.79 22.68 -35.44
C PRO A 181 -13.03 21.36 -35.20
N PRO A 182 -11.69 21.35 -35.33
CA PRO A 182 -10.91 20.16 -35.05
C PRO A 182 -11.17 19.71 -33.60
N LEU A 183 -11.56 18.46 -33.39
CA LEU A 183 -11.66 17.85 -32.06
C LEU A 183 -10.23 17.68 -31.55
N LEU A 184 -9.79 18.54 -30.67
CA LEU A 184 -8.57 18.37 -29.89
C LEU A 184 -8.94 17.45 -28.70
N LEU A 185 -8.64 16.16 -28.82
CA LEU A 185 -8.57 15.25 -27.67
C LEU A 185 -7.24 15.55 -26.96
N LEU A 186 -7.34 16.20 -25.83
CA LEU A 186 -6.25 16.37 -24.87
C LEU A 186 -6.18 15.15 -23.93
#